data_d022e654eecc80a137912f65c5815351
#
_entry.id   d022e654eecc80a137912f65c5815351
#
_cell.length_a   1.000
_cell.length_b   1.000
_cell.length_c   1.000
_cell.angle_alpha   90.00
_cell.angle_beta   90.00
_cell.angle_gamma   90.00
#
_symmetry.space_group_name_H-M   'P 1'
#
loop_
_entity.id
_entity.type
_entity.pdbx_description
1 polymer ?
#
loop_
_entity_poly.entity_id
_entity_poly.type
_entity_poly.pdbx_seq_one_letter_code
_entity_poly.pdbx_strand_id
1 'polypeptide(L)'
;MTSLHVTPADSPLILAFPHGGTELPVGGFRSEWWARRDADWHIGSLYEGLADATVVATDISRSVVDVNRDPSGASLYPGQATTGLCPTTSFDGDPLYDGAAPDEAEIAARRASYFDPYHAALAGEIARLRALHDRVVVYDCHSIRSRIPRLFDGDLPELSIGTNGGGSCAPELRDAVASVAGASGRSYVVDGRFRGGWTTRRHGRPDQGVHAVQMETAMRAYLREPVGVITPGNWPPEYDADFAAPLRTTLAAILATCLEFAR
;
A
#
# COMPACT_ATOMS: atom_id res chain seq x y z
N MET A 1 -4.20 -22.62 4.37
CA MET A 1 -4.11 -21.82 3.13
C MET A 1 -2.99 -20.82 3.32
N THR A 2 -2.16 -20.60 2.31
CA THR A 2 -1.09 -19.58 2.39
C THR A 2 -1.71 -18.21 2.26
N SER A 3 -1.51 -17.35 3.24
CA SER A 3 -2.01 -15.96 3.26
C SER A 3 -1.09 -14.99 2.49
N LEU A 4 -0.09 -15.52 1.83
CA LEU A 4 0.89 -14.79 1.02
C LEU A 4 0.83 -15.30 -0.41
N HIS A 5 0.71 -14.40 -1.37
CA HIS A 5 0.65 -14.69 -2.79
C HIS A 5 1.83 -14.05 -3.51
N VAL A 6 2.55 -14.89 -4.27
CA VAL A 6 3.61 -14.44 -5.18
C VAL A 6 3.28 -14.96 -6.57
N THR A 7 3.08 -14.06 -7.52
CA THR A 7 2.93 -14.37 -8.94
C THR A 7 4.14 -13.81 -9.67
N PRO A 8 5.15 -14.63 -10.00
CA PRO A 8 6.37 -14.16 -10.62
C PRO A 8 6.16 -13.78 -12.08
N ALA A 9 6.87 -12.73 -12.51
CA ALA A 9 7.09 -12.35 -13.90
C ALA A 9 8.57 -12.00 -14.08
N ASP A 10 9.07 -11.97 -15.33
CA ASP A 10 10.47 -11.65 -15.58
C ASP A 10 10.71 -10.17 -15.93
N SER A 11 9.68 -9.36 -15.93
CA SER A 11 9.81 -7.90 -16.11
C SER A 11 10.43 -7.24 -14.86
N PRO A 12 11.15 -6.12 -15.01
CA PRO A 12 11.84 -5.46 -13.89
C PRO A 12 10.90 -4.66 -12.96
N LEU A 13 9.62 -5.05 -12.89
CA LEU A 13 8.59 -4.40 -12.08
C LEU A 13 7.97 -5.37 -11.08
N ILE A 14 7.85 -4.93 -9.83
CA ILE A 14 7.13 -5.63 -8.77
C ILE A 14 5.97 -4.75 -8.31
N LEU A 15 4.76 -5.28 -8.32
CA LEU A 15 3.59 -4.69 -7.67
C LEU A 15 3.43 -5.31 -6.28
N ALA A 16 3.58 -4.51 -5.23
CA ALA A 16 3.43 -4.93 -3.85
C ALA A 16 2.07 -4.48 -3.31
N PHE A 17 1.29 -5.41 -2.74
CA PHE A 17 -0.04 -5.17 -2.18
C PHE A 17 -0.06 -5.54 -0.70
N PRO A 18 0.44 -4.67 0.19
CA PRO A 18 0.53 -4.98 1.61
C PRO A 18 -0.80 -4.90 2.37
N HIS A 19 -1.82 -4.24 1.81
CA HIS A 19 -3.03 -3.88 2.55
C HIS A 19 -4.35 -4.26 1.87
N GLY A 20 -4.29 -5.00 0.76
CA GLY A 20 -5.51 -5.49 0.08
C GLY A 20 -6.20 -6.64 0.82
N GLY A 21 -5.51 -7.26 1.77
CA GLY A 21 -6.01 -8.41 2.52
C GLY A 21 -7.06 -8.05 3.58
N THR A 22 -7.98 -8.99 3.81
CA THR A 22 -9.09 -8.86 4.78
C THR A 22 -9.24 -10.08 5.68
N GLU A 23 -8.36 -11.08 5.60
CA GLU A 23 -8.39 -12.25 6.47
C GLU A 23 -8.01 -11.91 7.91
N LEU A 24 -8.72 -12.53 8.86
CA LEU A 24 -8.59 -12.33 10.29
C LEU A 24 -8.28 -13.67 10.98
N PRO A 25 -7.07 -14.21 10.85
CA PRO A 25 -6.70 -15.50 11.45
C PRO A 25 -6.53 -15.44 12.98
N VAL A 26 -6.70 -14.26 13.57
CA VAL A 26 -6.62 -14.02 15.02
C VAL A 26 -7.93 -13.43 15.53
N GLY A 27 -8.27 -13.73 16.77
CA GLY A 27 -9.49 -13.22 17.41
C GLY A 27 -9.27 -11.93 18.21
N GLY A 28 -10.28 -11.59 19.03
CA GLY A 28 -10.24 -10.48 19.97
C GLY A 28 -10.68 -9.13 19.40
N PHE A 29 -10.89 -9.03 18.09
CA PHE A 29 -11.42 -7.81 17.50
C PHE A 29 -12.87 -7.54 17.94
N ARG A 30 -13.21 -6.28 18.12
CA ARG A 30 -14.54 -5.78 18.42
C ARG A 30 -15.60 -6.27 17.44
N SER A 31 -15.27 -6.29 16.15
CA SER A 31 -16.00 -7.00 15.11
C SER A 31 -15.13 -7.16 13.88
N GLU A 32 -15.49 -8.11 13.02
CA GLU A 32 -14.80 -8.34 11.74
C GLU A 32 -14.86 -7.11 10.83
N TRP A 33 -15.98 -6.39 10.83
CA TRP A 33 -16.12 -5.18 10.04
C TRP A 33 -15.12 -4.10 10.47
N TRP A 34 -14.96 -3.86 11.80
CA TRP A 34 -13.98 -2.92 12.31
C TRP A 34 -12.56 -3.30 11.92
N ALA A 35 -12.24 -4.58 12.00
CA ALA A 35 -10.91 -5.09 11.66
C ALA A 35 -10.59 -5.07 10.15
N ARG A 36 -11.62 -5.03 9.28
CA ARG A 36 -11.47 -4.97 7.81
C ARG A 36 -11.67 -3.57 7.23
N ARG A 37 -12.26 -2.67 8.00
CA ARG A 37 -12.75 -1.36 7.52
C ARG A 37 -11.72 -0.54 6.77
N ASP A 38 -10.49 -0.54 7.25
CA ASP A 38 -9.38 0.27 6.75
C ASP A 38 -8.47 -0.49 5.76
N ALA A 39 -8.96 -1.58 5.16
CA ALA A 39 -8.27 -2.26 4.07
C ALA A 39 -8.24 -1.38 2.81
N ASP A 40 -7.25 -1.61 1.96
CA ASP A 40 -7.13 -0.99 0.64
C ASP A 40 -8.08 -1.70 -0.33
N TRP A 41 -9.38 -1.42 -0.18
CA TRP A 41 -10.46 -2.14 -0.84
C TRP A 41 -10.35 -2.12 -2.36
N HIS A 42 -10.45 -3.31 -2.97
CA HIS A 42 -10.40 -3.51 -4.41
C HIS A 42 -9.10 -3.06 -5.10
N ILE A 43 -8.02 -2.85 -4.33
CA ILE A 43 -6.73 -2.41 -4.88
C ILE A 43 -6.18 -3.40 -5.90
N GLY A 44 -6.33 -4.70 -5.68
CA GLY A 44 -5.95 -5.75 -6.63
C GLY A 44 -6.68 -5.60 -7.96
N SER A 45 -8.01 -5.44 -7.94
CA SER A 45 -8.85 -5.23 -9.14
C SER A 45 -8.49 -3.93 -9.88
N LEU A 46 -8.10 -2.89 -9.13
CA LEU A 46 -7.66 -1.62 -9.71
C LEU A 46 -6.41 -1.79 -10.59
N TYR A 47 -5.45 -2.62 -10.17
CA TYR A 47 -4.19 -2.84 -10.86
C TYR A 47 -4.16 -4.07 -11.78
N GLU A 48 -5.17 -4.94 -11.71
CA GLU A 48 -5.23 -6.17 -12.50
C GLU A 48 -5.05 -5.92 -14.00
N GLY A 49 -4.07 -6.59 -14.60
CA GLY A 49 -3.80 -6.53 -16.04
C GLY A 49 -3.20 -5.22 -16.57
N LEU A 50 -2.77 -4.28 -15.70
CA LEU A 50 -2.21 -3.00 -16.15
C LEU A 50 -0.77 -3.10 -16.65
N ALA A 51 0.01 -4.07 -16.17
CA ALA A 51 1.39 -4.27 -16.57
C ALA A 51 1.81 -5.74 -16.43
N ASP A 52 2.81 -6.15 -17.18
CA ASP A 52 3.56 -7.37 -16.89
C ASP A 52 4.48 -7.10 -15.68
N ALA A 53 4.20 -7.73 -14.56
CA ALA A 53 4.90 -7.48 -13.31
C ALA A 53 4.83 -8.68 -12.37
N THR A 54 5.86 -8.87 -11.56
CA THR A 54 5.77 -9.75 -10.40
C THR A 54 4.80 -9.13 -9.40
N VAL A 55 3.90 -9.96 -8.86
CA VAL A 55 2.95 -9.54 -7.82
C VAL A 55 3.33 -10.18 -6.49
N VAL A 56 3.39 -9.37 -5.43
CA VAL A 56 3.54 -9.84 -4.03
C VAL A 56 2.41 -9.25 -3.21
N ALA A 57 1.52 -10.10 -2.70
CA ALA A 57 0.32 -9.69 -1.98
C ALA A 57 0.10 -10.53 -0.72
N THR A 58 -0.57 -9.97 0.28
CA THR A 58 -1.03 -10.72 1.46
C THR A 58 -2.55 -10.62 1.61
N ASP A 59 -3.19 -11.72 2.02
CA ASP A 59 -4.62 -11.75 2.37
C ASP A 59 -4.89 -11.27 3.79
N ILE A 60 -3.84 -11.12 4.61
CA ILE A 60 -3.98 -10.74 6.00
C ILE A 60 -4.38 -9.27 6.12
N SER A 61 -5.43 -9.01 6.89
CA SER A 61 -5.85 -7.65 7.22
C SER A 61 -4.72 -6.88 7.92
N ARG A 62 -4.51 -5.64 7.52
CA ARG A 62 -3.58 -4.72 8.18
C ARG A 62 -3.86 -4.51 9.67
N SER A 63 -5.09 -4.80 10.13
CA SER A 63 -5.44 -4.74 11.54
C SER A 63 -4.87 -5.91 12.34
N VAL A 64 -4.55 -7.03 11.71
CA VAL A 64 -3.83 -8.15 12.32
C VAL A 64 -2.36 -7.80 12.51
N VAL A 65 -1.70 -7.43 11.41
CA VAL A 65 -0.35 -6.90 11.37
C VAL A 65 -0.18 -6.02 10.13
N ASP A 66 0.27 -4.80 10.31
CA ASP A 66 0.51 -3.89 9.19
C ASP A 66 1.93 -4.11 8.65
N VAL A 67 2.02 -4.87 7.54
CA VAL A 67 3.31 -5.20 6.92
C VAL A 67 4.01 -3.98 6.29
N ASN A 68 3.38 -2.80 6.30
CA ASN A 68 4.00 -1.55 5.86
C ASN A 68 4.33 -0.59 7.02
N ARG A 69 4.59 -1.15 8.23
CA ARG A 69 5.10 -0.43 9.41
C ARG A 69 6.48 -0.91 9.79
N ASP A 70 7.21 -0.07 10.52
CA ASP A 70 8.51 -0.45 11.08
C ASP A 70 8.31 -1.55 12.13
N PRO A 71 8.94 -2.74 11.97
CA PRO A 71 8.78 -3.84 12.91
C PRO A 71 9.42 -3.60 14.27
N SER A 72 10.22 -2.54 14.43
CA SER A 72 10.71 -2.09 15.74
C SER A 72 9.68 -1.31 16.54
N GLY A 73 8.53 -0.95 15.94
CA GLY A 73 7.52 -0.09 16.53
C GLY A 73 7.81 1.41 16.39
N ALA A 74 8.94 1.80 15.77
CA ALA A 74 9.24 3.20 15.53
C ALA A 74 8.25 3.82 14.54
N SER A 75 7.79 5.05 14.84
CA SER A 75 6.89 5.76 13.93
C SER A 75 7.65 6.19 12.66
N LEU A 76 7.11 5.83 11.50
CA LEU A 76 7.61 6.32 10.20
C LEU A 76 7.26 7.80 9.95
N TYR A 77 6.34 8.36 10.76
CA TYR A 77 5.84 9.73 10.65
C TYR A 77 5.80 10.39 12.05
N PRO A 78 6.95 10.72 12.66
CA PRO A 78 6.98 11.35 13.99
C PRO A 78 6.14 12.62 14.04
N GLY A 79 5.34 12.78 15.11
CA GLY A 79 4.47 13.93 15.30
C GLY A 79 3.15 13.89 14.52
N GLN A 80 2.89 12.83 13.74
CA GLN A 80 1.63 12.66 13.00
C GLN A 80 0.85 11.45 13.54
N ALA A 81 -0.49 11.50 13.43
CA ALA A 81 -1.32 10.34 13.74
C ALA A 81 -1.01 9.19 12.78
N THR A 82 -0.75 8.01 13.34
CA THR A 82 -0.46 6.78 12.60
C THR A 82 -0.86 5.56 13.43
N THR A 83 -0.94 4.40 12.80
CA THR A 83 -1.15 3.11 13.47
C THR A 83 0.19 2.42 13.72
N GLY A 84 0.24 1.55 14.73
CA GLY A 84 1.41 0.69 15.01
C GLY A 84 1.50 -0.53 14.11
N LEU A 85 2.47 -1.42 14.40
CA LEU A 85 2.67 -2.70 13.71
C LEU A 85 1.44 -3.60 13.81
N CYS A 86 0.86 -3.74 15.01
CA CYS A 86 -0.44 -4.36 15.24
C CYS A 86 -1.40 -3.26 15.70
N PRO A 87 -2.22 -2.68 14.80
CA PRO A 87 -3.09 -1.56 15.12
C PRO A 87 -4.05 -1.85 16.25
N THR A 88 -4.22 -0.93 17.17
CA THR A 88 -5.21 -1.00 18.25
C THR A 88 -6.41 -0.08 18.02
N THR A 89 -6.28 0.82 17.05
CA THR A 89 -7.34 1.74 16.63
C THR A 89 -7.47 1.76 15.10
N SER A 90 -8.69 2.05 14.62
CA SER A 90 -8.95 2.36 13.23
C SER A 90 -8.29 3.68 12.81
N PHE A 91 -8.36 4.02 11.53
CA PHE A 91 -7.92 5.32 11.02
C PHE A 91 -8.69 6.50 11.64
N ASP A 92 -9.95 6.31 12.00
CA ASP A 92 -10.75 7.33 12.69
C ASP A 92 -10.47 7.40 14.20
N GLY A 93 -9.71 6.45 14.76
CA GLY A 93 -9.34 6.40 16.18
C GLY A 93 -10.22 5.50 17.02
N ASP A 94 -11.20 4.81 16.44
CA ASP A 94 -12.06 3.87 17.15
C ASP A 94 -11.27 2.63 17.59
N PRO A 95 -11.52 2.11 18.80
CA PRO A 95 -10.87 0.89 19.29
C PRO A 95 -11.18 -0.30 18.38
N LEU A 96 -10.16 -1.09 18.04
CA LEU A 96 -10.32 -2.34 17.27
C LEU A 96 -10.64 -3.54 18.17
N TYR A 97 -10.38 -3.46 19.48
CA TYR A 97 -10.57 -4.54 20.45
C TYR A 97 -11.57 -4.12 21.53
N ASP A 98 -12.42 -5.05 21.97
CA ASP A 98 -13.31 -4.85 23.12
C ASP A 98 -12.64 -5.19 24.47
N GLY A 99 -11.51 -5.89 24.42
CA GLY A 99 -10.70 -6.31 25.56
C GLY A 99 -9.28 -5.79 25.48
N ALA A 100 -8.35 -6.59 25.95
CA ALA A 100 -6.93 -6.28 25.88
C ALA A 100 -6.47 -6.26 24.42
N ALA A 101 -5.67 -5.27 24.06
CA ALA A 101 -4.93 -5.24 22.81
C ALA A 101 -3.84 -6.34 22.81
N PRO A 102 -3.29 -6.76 21.64
CA PRO A 102 -2.22 -7.75 21.59
C PRO A 102 -1.02 -7.29 22.43
N ASP A 103 -0.53 -8.21 23.25
CA ASP A 103 0.68 -8.01 24.03
C ASP A 103 1.96 -8.21 23.17
N GLU A 104 3.13 -8.02 23.79
CA GLU A 104 4.40 -8.16 23.08
C GLU A 104 4.63 -9.56 22.48
N ALA A 105 4.17 -10.61 23.18
CA ALA A 105 4.32 -12.00 22.71
C ALA A 105 3.44 -12.27 21.48
N GLU A 106 2.21 -11.77 21.50
CA GLU A 106 1.29 -11.87 20.37
C GLU A 106 1.76 -11.02 19.18
N ILE A 107 2.25 -9.80 19.42
CA ILE A 107 2.85 -8.95 18.39
C ILE A 107 4.03 -9.67 17.72
N ALA A 108 4.92 -10.28 18.51
CA ALA A 108 6.05 -11.06 17.99
C ALA A 108 5.58 -12.28 17.16
N ALA A 109 4.54 -12.98 17.62
CA ALA A 109 3.98 -14.12 16.89
C ALA A 109 3.35 -13.71 15.55
N ARG A 110 2.56 -12.62 15.52
CA ARG A 110 1.96 -12.08 14.29
C ARG A 110 3.02 -11.60 13.31
N ARG A 111 4.07 -10.94 13.82
CA ARG A 111 5.23 -10.54 13.02
C ARG A 111 5.89 -11.74 12.36
N ALA A 112 6.25 -12.77 13.14
CA ALA A 112 6.91 -13.96 12.63
C ALA A 112 6.06 -14.74 11.62
N SER A 113 4.72 -14.73 11.81
CA SER A 113 3.80 -15.51 10.97
C SER A 113 3.44 -14.82 9.66
N TYR A 114 3.39 -13.48 9.60
CA TYR A 114 2.82 -12.74 8.47
C TYR A 114 3.73 -11.64 7.94
N PHE A 115 4.35 -10.84 8.82
CA PHE A 115 5.21 -9.73 8.43
C PHE A 115 6.54 -10.22 7.83
N ASP A 116 7.27 -11.05 8.57
CA ASP A 116 8.59 -11.51 8.15
C ASP A 116 8.52 -12.35 6.85
N PRO A 117 7.54 -13.28 6.66
CA PRO A 117 7.35 -13.98 5.39
C PRO A 117 7.03 -13.06 4.20
N TYR A 118 6.19 -12.04 4.38
CA TYR A 118 5.87 -11.08 3.32
C TYR A 118 7.14 -10.36 2.82
N HIS A 119 7.94 -9.83 3.75
CA HIS A 119 9.16 -9.13 3.40
C HIS A 119 10.27 -10.06 2.89
N ALA A 120 10.31 -11.32 3.34
CA ALA A 120 11.21 -12.32 2.80
C ALA A 120 10.88 -12.65 1.33
N ALA A 121 9.59 -12.82 1.01
CA ALA A 121 9.14 -13.05 -0.37
C ALA A 121 9.46 -11.86 -1.27
N LEU A 122 9.15 -10.64 -0.83
CA LEU A 122 9.45 -9.43 -1.59
C LEU A 122 10.96 -9.27 -1.83
N ALA A 123 11.79 -9.50 -0.81
CA ALA A 123 13.25 -9.48 -0.94
C ALA A 123 13.76 -10.57 -1.89
N GLY A 124 13.17 -11.77 -1.87
CA GLY A 124 13.49 -12.87 -2.77
C GLY A 124 13.21 -12.52 -4.24
N GLU A 125 12.04 -11.93 -4.52
CA GLU A 125 11.69 -11.51 -5.88
C GLU A 125 12.54 -10.34 -6.36
N ILE A 126 12.88 -9.38 -5.49
CA ILE A 126 13.83 -8.33 -5.81
C ILE A 126 15.18 -8.94 -6.20
N ALA A 127 15.71 -9.87 -5.40
CA ALA A 127 16.99 -10.52 -5.69
C ALA A 127 16.95 -11.32 -7.01
N ARG A 128 15.85 -12.04 -7.26
CA ARG A 128 15.64 -12.79 -8.51
C ARG A 128 15.67 -11.85 -9.72
N LEU A 129 14.90 -10.76 -9.67
CA LEU A 129 14.83 -9.81 -10.79
C LEU A 129 16.13 -9.00 -10.95
N ARG A 130 16.84 -8.68 -9.86
CA ARG A 130 18.15 -8.03 -9.93
C ARG A 130 19.22 -8.92 -10.60
N ALA A 131 19.04 -10.23 -10.59
CA ALA A 131 19.92 -11.14 -11.35
C ALA A 131 19.65 -11.11 -12.86
N LEU A 132 18.49 -10.58 -13.29
CA LEU A 132 18.06 -10.47 -14.69
C LEU A 132 18.20 -9.05 -15.24
N HIS A 133 18.14 -8.03 -14.39
CA HIS A 133 18.04 -6.62 -14.79
C HIS A 133 18.97 -5.74 -13.97
N ASP A 134 19.52 -4.70 -14.61
CA ASP A 134 20.36 -3.68 -13.95
C ASP A 134 19.56 -2.79 -13.01
N ARG A 135 18.26 -2.68 -13.19
CA ARG A 135 17.34 -1.92 -12.31
C ARG A 135 16.08 -2.72 -12.09
N VAL A 136 15.50 -2.57 -10.90
CA VAL A 136 14.19 -3.12 -10.53
C VAL A 136 13.38 -2.03 -9.86
N VAL A 137 12.10 -1.91 -10.23
CA VAL A 137 11.17 -1.00 -9.56
C VAL A 137 10.20 -1.80 -8.70
N VAL A 138 10.14 -1.48 -7.42
CA VAL A 138 9.09 -1.91 -6.50
C VAL A 138 8.04 -0.81 -6.44
N TYR A 139 6.87 -1.07 -6.98
CA TYR A 139 5.73 -0.17 -6.94
C TYR A 139 4.77 -0.61 -5.83
N ASP A 140 4.76 0.14 -4.74
CA ASP A 140 4.03 -0.15 -3.50
C ASP A 140 2.60 0.40 -3.64
N CYS A 141 1.63 -0.49 -3.94
CA CYS A 141 0.27 -0.16 -4.31
C CYS A 141 -0.60 0.04 -3.08
N HIS A 142 -1.12 1.24 -2.89
CA HIS A 142 -1.97 1.61 -1.77
C HIS A 142 -3.21 2.38 -2.18
N SER A 143 -4.21 2.32 -1.33
CA SER A 143 -5.35 3.21 -1.38
C SER A 143 -5.90 3.50 0.02
N ILE A 144 -6.56 4.63 0.17
CA ILE A 144 -7.15 5.05 1.43
C ILE A 144 -8.41 5.85 1.17
N ARG A 145 -9.33 5.84 2.13
CA ARG A 145 -10.49 6.73 2.10
C ARG A 145 -10.07 8.18 1.87
N SER A 146 -10.80 8.88 1.03
CA SER A 146 -10.42 10.21 0.57
C SER A 146 -10.47 11.29 1.65
N ARG A 147 -11.19 11.04 2.75
CA ARG A 147 -11.34 11.96 3.87
C ARG A 147 -11.27 11.22 5.20
N ILE A 148 -10.22 11.48 5.97
CA ILE A 148 -10.01 10.98 7.33
C ILE A 148 -9.45 12.11 8.19
N PRO A 149 -10.32 12.90 8.85
CA PRO A 149 -9.90 14.12 9.57
C PRO A 149 -8.83 13.90 10.64
N ARG A 150 -8.75 12.69 11.21
CA ARG A 150 -7.68 12.34 12.17
C ARG A 150 -6.30 12.24 11.52
N LEU A 151 -6.23 11.90 10.24
CA LEU A 151 -4.97 11.67 9.54
C LEU A 151 -4.51 12.85 8.68
N PHE A 152 -5.45 13.59 8.11
CA PHE A 152 -5.18 14.75 7.23
C PHE A 152 -6.42 15.64 7.10
N ASP A 153 -6.19 16.92 6.78
CA ASP A 153 -7.25 17.89 6.58
C ASP A 153 -7.80 17.82 5.14
N GLY A 154 -9.11 17.98 5.00
CA GLY A 154 -9.79 18.05 3.71
C GLY A 154 -9.79 16.73 2.94
N ASP A 155 -9.76 16.83 1.62
CA ASP A 155 -9.70 15.71 0.71
C ASP A 155 -8.25 15.42 0.31
N LEU A 156 -7.86 14.15 0.41
CA LEU A 156 -6.56 13.69 -0.06
C LEU A 156 -6.46 13.90 -1.59
N PRO A 157 -5.32 14.37 -2.15
CA PRO A 157 -5.10 14.30 -3.59
C PRO A 157 -5.36 12.88 -4.14
N GLU A 158 -5.86 12.78 -5.38
CA GLU A 158 -6.20 11.48 -5.97
C GLU A 158 -4.99 10.56 -6.06
N LEU A 159 -3.79 11.11 -6.28
CA LEU A 159 -2.53 10.40 -6.37
C LEU A 159 -1.52 11.04 -5.40
N SER A 160 -1.04 10.25 -4.44
CA SER A 160 0.05 10.67 -3.55
C SER A 160 1.26 9.76 -3.76
N ILE A 161 2.29 10.32 -4.36
CA ILE A 161 3.53 9.62 -4.73
C ILE A 161 4.50 9.74 -3.55
N GLY A 162 4.90 8.61 -2.98
CA GLY A 162 5.86 8.55 -1.86
C GLY A 162 7.20 8.01 -2.32
N THR A 163 8.27 8.78 -2.07
CA THR A 163 9.65 8.42 -2.45
C THR A 163 10.63 8.49 -1.27
N ASN A 164 10.10 8.51 -0.03
CA ASN A 164 10.88 8.72 1.17
C ASN A 164 11.73 10.01 1.10
N GLY A 165 11.14 11.08 0.59
CA GLY A 165 11.85 12.35 0.38
C GLY A 165 12.95 12.26 -0.68
N GLY A 166 12.81 11.40 -1.68
CA GLY A 166 13.79 11.11 -2.71
C GLY A 166 14.82 10.03 -2.34
N GLY A 167 14.69 9.42 -1.15
CA GLY A 167 15.67 8.43 -0.68
C GLY A 167 15.44 7.00 -1.17
N SER A 168 14.27 6.68 -1.76
CA SER A 168 13.92 5.31 -2.15
C SER A 168 14.01 5.05 -3.66
N CYS A 169 14.17 6.06 -4.49
CA CYS A 169 14.32 5.91 -5.94
C CYS A 169 15.18 7.03 -6.52
N ALA A 170 15.66 6.82 -7.74
CA ALA A 170 16.34 7.84 -8.52
C ALA A 170 15.43 9.03 -8.81
N PRO A 171 15.95 10.28 -8.85
CA PRO A 171 15.17 11.46 -9.19
C PRO A 171 14.45 11.35 -10.54
N GLU A 172 15.08 10.73 -11.53
CA GLU A 172 14.54 10.53 -12.87
C GLU A 172 13.24 9.70 -12.85
N LEU A 173 13.18 8.65 -12.04
CA LEU A 173 11.95 7.85 -11.88
C LEU A 173 10.86 8.66 -11.19
N ARG A 174 11.19 9.34 -10.07
CA ARG A 174 10.25 10.20 -9.35
C ARG A 174 9.62 11.24 -10.28
N ASP A 175 10.46 11.95 -11.03
CA ASP A 175 10.05 13.07 -11.88
C ASP A 175 9.23 12.57 -13.08
N ALA A 176 9.58 11.41 -13.65
CA ALA A 176 8.82 10.78 -14.73
C ALA A 176 7.43 10.34 -14.24
N VAL A 177 7.32 9.69 -13.09
CA VAL A 177 6.03 9.31 -12.48
C VAL A 177 5.18 10.55 -12.16
N ALA A 178 5.79 11.60 -11.59
CA ALA A 178 5.11 12.85 -11.29
C ALA A 178 4.63 13.58 -12.56
N SER A 179 5.41 13.53 -13.64
CA SER A 179 5.03 14.10 -14.94
C SER A 179 3.78 13.44 -15.52
N VAL A 180 3.70 12.10 -15.48
CA VAL A 180 2.51 11.36 -15.95
C VAL A 180 1.30 11.69 -15.07
N ALA A 181 1.46 11.73 -13.75
CA ALA A 181 0.39 12.13 -12.83
C ALA A 181 -0.11 13.54 -13.15
N GLY A 182 0.79 14.51 -13.36
CA GLY A 182 0.43 15.89 -13.72
C GLY A 182 -0.27 16.00 -15.08
N ALA A 183 0.16 15.24 -16.07
CA ALA A 183 -0.44 15.21 -17.40
C ALA A 183 -1.85 14.58 -17.41
N SER A 184 -2.19 13.77 -16.42
CA SER A 184 -3.49 13.09 -16.32
C SER A 184 -4.67 14.05 -15.98
N GLY A 185 -4.39 15.27 -15.53
CA GLY A 185 -5.39 16.21 -15.03
C GLY A 185 -5.91 15.88 -13.62
N ARG A 186 -5.37 14.84 -12.96
CA ARG A 186 -5.74 14.47 -11.60
C ARG A 186 -4.97 15.28 -10.57
N SER A 187 -5.57 15.46 -9.41
CA SER A 187 -4.86 16.05 -8.28
C SER A 187 -3.78 15.08 -7.78
N TYR A 188 -2.55 15.59 -7.63
CA TYR A 188 -1.45 14.76 -7.14
C TYR A 188 -0.50 15.55 -6.22
N VAL A 189 0.29 14.80 -5.46
CA VAL A 189 1.37 15.35 -4.63
C VAL A 189 2.53 14.35 -4.56
N VAL A 190 3.76 14.86 -4.47
CA VAL A 190 4.96 14.06 -4.22
C VAL A 190 5.42 14.31 -2.79
N ASP A 191 5.66 13.22 -2.05
CA ASP A 191 6.11 13.23 -0.65
C ASP A 191 5.29 14.16 0.27
N GLY A 192 3.97 14.19 0.07
CA GLY A 192 3.01 14.92 0.90
C GLY A 192 2.76 14.23 2.24
N ARG A 193 1.49 13.95 2.57
CA ARG A 193 1.11 13.21 3.79
C ARG A 193 1.71 11.79 3.83
N PHE A 194 1.73 11.10 2.70
CA PHE A 194 2.25 9.75 2.54
C PHE A 194 3.57 9.76 1.76
N ARG A 195 4.67 9.67 2.49
CA ARG A 195 6.04 9.80 1.95
C ARG A 195 6.69 8.46 1.63
N GLY A 196 5.98 7.37 1.79
CA GLY A 196 6.47 6.00 1.70
C GLY A 196 6.46 5.30 3.06
N GLY A 197 5.89 4.08 3.08
CA GLY A 197 5.85 3.20 4.25
C GLY A 197 7.11 2.36 4.40
N TRP A 198 7.01 1.28 5.16
CA TRP A 198 8.15 0.40 5.42
C TRP A 198 8.66 -0.27 4.14
N THR A 199 7.76 -0.80 3.31
CA THR A 199 8.10 -1.40 2.00
C THR A 199 9.01 -0.48 1.19
N THR A 200 8.56 0.75 0.96
CA THR A 200 9.30 1.76 0.21
C THR A 200 10.67 2.07 0.84
N ARG A 201 10.71 2.27 2.15
CA ARG A 201 11.93 2.66 2.88
C ARG A 201 12.90 1.51 3.03
N ARG A 202 12.41 0.29 3.24
CA ARG A 202 13.23 -0.91 3.47
C ARG A 202 13.85 -1.42 2.18
N HIS A 203 13.08 -1.44 1.11
CA HIS A 203 13.49 -2.09 -0.14
C HIS A 203 14.05 -1.11 -1.18
N GLY A 204 13.70 0.18 -1.14
CA GLY A 204 14.33 1.19 -1.98
C GLY A 204 15.82 1.35 -1.65
N ARG A 205 16.68 0.98 -2.60
CA ARG A 205 18.14 1.07 -2.54
C ARG A 205 18.64 1.48 -3.92
N PRO A 206 18.45 2.76 -4.29
CA PRO A 206 18.79 3.24 -5.64
C PRO A 206 20.26 3.08 -5.98
N ASP A 207 21.15 3.14 -4.99
CA ASP A 207 22.57 2.84 -5.10
C ASP A 207 22.87 1.37 -5.48
N GLN A 208 21.94 0.47 -5.26
CA GLN A 208 22.01 -0.95 -5.61
C GLN A 208 21.09 -1.31 -6.79
N GLY A 209 20.54 -0.33 -7.50
CA GLY A 209 19.65 -0.53 -8.63
C GLY A 209 18.23 -0.99 -8.24
N VAL A 210 17.83 -0.85 -6.97
CA VAL A 210 16.46 -1.15 -6.53
C VAL A 210 15.75 0.17 -6.19
N HIS A 211 14.74 0.51 -6.96
CA HIS A 211 13.99 1.74 -6.81
C HIS A 211 12.59 1.43 -6.27
N ALA A 212 12.16 2.11 -5.23
CA ALA A 212 10.82 1.92 -4.67
C ALA A 212 10.01 3.22 -4.71
N VAL A 213 8.78 3.13 -5.19
CA VAL A 213 7.81 4.23 -5.25
C VAL A 213 6.49 3.73 -4.65
N GLN A 214 5.99 4.43 -3.63
CA GLN A 214 4.63 4.19 -3.12
C GLN A 214 3.63 5.02 -3.92
N MET A 215 2.52 4.43 -4.29
CA MET A 215 1.36 5.14 -4.81
C MET A 215 0.20 4.98 -3.84
N GLU A 216 -0.14 6.05 -3.13
CA GLU A 216 -1.35 6.13 -2.33
C GLU A 216 -2.47 6.76 -3.15
N THR A 217 -3.49 5.99 -3.45
CA THR A 217 -4.63 6.41 -4.26
C THR A 217 -5.81 6.75 -3.37
N ALA A 218 -6.37 7.95 -3.49
CA ALA A 218 -7.63 8.28 -2.81
C ALA A 218 -8.77 7.45 -3.41
N MET A 219 -9.50 6.70 -2.58
CA MET A 219 -10.50 5.72 -3.05
C MET A 219 -11.61 6.34 -3.91
N ARG A 220 -11.95 7.63 -3.70
CA ARG A 220 -12.93 8.32 -4.58
C ARG A 220 -12.55 8.33 -6.05
N ALA A 221 -11.27 8.14 -6.36
CA ALA A 221 -10.80 8.12 -7.74
C ALA A 221 -11.20 6.84 -8.50
N TYR A 222 -11.60 5.77 -7.78
CA TYR A 222 -12.00 4.49 -8.37
C TYR A 222 -13.16 3.79 -7.67
N LEU A 223 -13.63 4.29 -6.52
CA LEU A 223 -14.79 3.80 -5.79
C LEU A 223 -15.79 4.93 -5.55
N ARG A 224 -17.08 4.61 -5.57
CA ARG A 224 -18.15 5.56 -5.21
C ARG A 224 -18.24 5.66 -3.68
N GLU A 225 -17.32 6.39 -3.06
CA GLU A 225 -17.31 6.56 -1.61
C GLU A 225 -18.64 7.17 -1.12
N PRO A 226 -19.23 6.63 -0.03
CA PRO A 226 -20.44 7.21 0.53
C PRO A 226 -20.15 8.61 1.12
N VAL A 227 -21.13 9.48 1.03
CA VAL A 227 -21.08 10.79 1.68
C VAL A 227 -21.45 10.62 3.16
N GLY A 228 -20.59 11.09 4.07
CA GLY A 228 -20.83 11.05 5.51
C GLY A 228 -20.26 9.80 6.20
N VAL A 229 -21.01 9.27 7.16
CA VAL A 229 -20.52 8.18 8.02
C VAL A 229 -20.53 6.85 7.27
N ILE A 230 -19.41 6.14 7.31
CA ILE A 230 -19.33 4.76 6.81
C ILE A 230 -19.85 3.78 7.83
N THR A 231 -20.57 2.78 7.35
CA THR A 231 -21.23 1.75 8.16
C THR A 231 -21.06 0.38 7.49
N PRO A 232 -21.36 -0.73 8.18
CA PRO A 232 -21.36 -2.05 7.54
C PRO A 232 -22.30 -2.18 6.33
N GLY A 233 -23.29 -1.32 6.22
CA GLY A 233 -24.26 -1.34 5.11
C GLY A 233 -23.87 -0.53 3.88
N ASN A 234 -22.82 0.32 3.97
CA ASN A 234 -22.39 1.16 2.86
C ASN A 234 -20.88 1.13 2.61
N TRP A 235 -20.12 0.30 3.37
CA TRP A 235 -18.67 0.20 3.23
C TRP A 235 -18.18 -1.26 3.32
N PRO A 236 -17.36 -1.76 2.39
CA PRO A 236 -16.90 -1.01 1.21
C PRO A 236 -17.99 -0.87 0.14
N PRO A 237 -17.91 0.15 -0.74
CA PRO A 237 -18.71 0.17 -1.96
C PRO A 237 -18.28 -0.94 -2.91
N GLU A 238 -19.18 -1.37 -3.80
CA GLU A 238 -18.86 -2.31 -4.86
C GLU A 238 -17.85 -1.70 -5.87
N TYR A 239 -17.00 -2.55 -6.44
CA TYR A 239 -16.09 -2.14 -7.49
C TYR A 239 -16.84 -1.99 -8.82
N ASP A 240 -16.76 -0.80 -9.40
CA ASP A 240 -17.31 -0.46 -10.70
C ASP A 240 -16.16 -0.26 -11.70
N ALA A 241 -15.96 -1.21 -12.59
CA ALA A 241 -14.85 -1.20 -13.54
C ALA A 241 -14.92 0.00 -14.51
N ASP A 242 -16.12 0.42 -14.91
CA ASP A 242 -16.31 1.58 -15.79
C ASP A 242 -15.98 2.89 -15.07
N PHE A 243 -16.37 2.99 -13.80
CA PHE A 243 -16.00 4.12 -12.96
C PHE A 243 -14.49 4.21 -12.70
N ALA A 244 -13.83 3.07 -12.51
CA ALA A 244 -12.38 2.99 -12.28
C ALA A 244 -11.54 3.18 -13.56
N ALA A 245 -12.11 2.94 -14.75
CA ALA A 245 -11.37 2.90 -16.02
C ALA A 245 -10.50 4.14 -16.30
N PRO A 246 -10.95 5.39 -16.05
CA PRO A 246 -10.10 6.57 -16.28
C PRO A 246 -8.85 6.60 -15.38
N LEU A 247 -8.96 6.14 -14.11
CA LEU A 247 -7.83 6.04 -13.22
C LEU A 247 -6.90 4.90 -13.65
N ARG A 248 -7.45 3.75 -14.02
CA ARG A 248 -6.67 2.61 -14.55
C ARG A 248 -5.79 3.02 -15.74
N THR A 249 -6.32 3.86 -16.64
CA THR A 249 -5.54 4.42 -17.77
C THR A 249 -4.33 5.23 -17.27
N THR A 250 -4.51 6.07 -16.27
CA THR A 250 -3.43 6.86 -15.66
C THR A 250 -2.39 5.95 -14.98
N LEU A 251 -2.86 4.96 -14.20
CA LEU A 251 -1.96 4.01 -13.51
C LEU A 251 -1.19 3.14 -14.50
N ALA A 252 -1.82 2.67 -15.58
CA ALA A 252 -1.13 1.94 -16.65
C ALA A 252 0.00 2.76 -17.28
N ALA A 253 -0.23 4.05 -17.55
CA ALA A 253 0.82 4.94 -18.05
C ALA A 253 1.96 5.14 -17.05
N ILE A 254 1.65 5.27 -15.74
CA ILE A 254 2.65 5.35 -14.68
C ILE A 254 3.49 4.05 -14.61
N LEU A 255 2.85 2.88 -14.66
CA LEU A 255 3.55 1.60 -14.63
C LEU A 255 4.42 1.38 -15.87
N ALA A 256 3.94 1.81 -17.05
CA ALA A 256 4.74 1.79 -18.28
C ALA A 256 5.99 2.67 -18.13
N THR A 257 5.89 3.84 -17.51
CA THR A 257 7.02 4.72 -17.20
C THR A 257 8.01 4.06 -16.22
N CYS A 258 7.52 3.33 -15.22
CA CYS A 258 8.38 2.55 -14.31
C CYS A 258 9.15 1.46 -15.07
N LEU A 259 8.49 0.75 -16.00
CA LEU A 259 9.12 -0.27 -16.84
C LEU A 259 10.15 0.34 -17.80
N GLU A 260 9.86 1.49 -18.39
CA GLU A 260 10.79 2.20 -19.29
C GLU A 260 12.05 2.64 -18.53
N PHE A 261 11.90 3.18 -17.33
CA PHE A 261 13.03 3.57 -16.47
C PHE A 261 13.93 2.38 -16.10
N ALA A 262 13.35 1.18 -15.89
CA ALA A 262 14.08 -0.01 -15.45
C ALA A 262 14.79 -0.78 -16.58
N ARG A 263 14.49 -0.47 -17.83
CA ARG A 263 15.20 -1.01 -19.04
C ARG A 263 16.50 -0.30 -19.27
#